data_a08dc1c84044a7e8e47cef30742c16aa
#
_entry.id   a08dc1c84044a7e8e47cef30742c16aa
#
_cell.length_a   1.000
_cell.length_b   1.000
_cell.length_c   1.000
_cell.angle_alpha   90.00
_cell.angle_beta   90.00
_cell.angle_gamma   90.00
#
_symmetry.space_group_name_H-M   'P 1'
#
loop_
_entity.id
_entity.type
_entity.pdbx_description
1 polymer ?
#
loop_
_entity_poly.entity_id
_entity_poly.type
_entity_poly.pdbx_seq_one_letter_code
_entity_poly.pdbx_strand_id
1 'polypeptide(L)'
;MTTADISRKRVIPAAVVAVVALIVAVVAMTAGEQRANADSHRYSATDSAAMSMSRPAQPPRGLQPAKLAFHDQMRKLWEDHVTWTRLAIVTFADGSPGFGATAGRLLQNQTDIGDAIKPFYGDAAGNQLTALLHDHITIAVELLQAAKAGDTAALQDASDRWYANANDIADFLAAADPVHWPQATMRAAMKTHLDQTLAEAQDELAGNYAASVADYEEIHHHILEMADLLSNGIMRAFPQDFPN
;
A
#
# COMPACT_ATOMS: atom_id res chain seq x y z
N MET A 1 44.49 29.78 14.74
CA MET A 1 43.88 28.49 14.36
C MET A 1 42.37 28.71 14.36
N THR A 2 41.82 28.91 13.17
CA THR A 2 40.42 29.31 12.93
C THR A 2 39.64 28.07 12.53
N THR A 3 38.67 27.67 13.35
CA THR A 3 37.74 26.60 13.06
C THR A 3 36.74 27.08 12.02
N ALA A 4 36.80 26.51 10.80
CA ALA A 4 35.82 26.75 9.74
C ALA A 4 34.57 25.92 10.03
N ASP A 5 33.47 26.63 10.25
CA ASP A 5 32.10 26.12 10.32
C ASP A 5 31.67 25.66 8.89
N ILE A 6 31.49 24.33 8.68
CA ILE A 6 31.00 23.76 7.44
C ILE A 6 29.50 23.44 7.62
N SER A 7 28.69 24.49 7.62
CA SER A 7 27.25 24.34 7.40
C SER A 7 26.99 24.02 5.93
N ARG A 8 27.00 22.75 5.54
CA ARG A 8 26.55 22.31 4.21
C ARG A 8 25.04 22.36 4.16
N LYS A 9 24.48 23.49 3.73
CA LYS A 9 23.10 23.54 3.27
C LYS A 9 22.96 22.58 2.08
N ARG A 10 22.21 21.50 2.25
CA ARG A 10 21.83 20.61 1.14
C ARG A 10 20.91 21.41 0.21
N VAL A 11 21.44 21.88 -0.90
CA VAL A 11 20.65 22.49 -1.96
C VAL A 11 20.02 21.34 -2.76
N ILE A 12 18.73 21.17 -2.67
CA ILE A 12 17.98 20.24 -3.52
C ILE A 12 18.09 20.77 -4.94
N PRO A 13 18.57 19.99 -5.94
CA PRO A 13 18.68 20.48 -7.31
C PRO A 13 17.30 20.89 -7.83
N ALA A 14 17.21 22.03 -8.50
CA ALA A 14 15.98 22.56 -9.08
C ALA A 14 15.26 21.58 -10.03
N ALA A 15 15.99 20.61 -10.59
CA ALA A 15 15.44 19.54 -11.42
C ALA A 15 14.50 18.60 -10.62
N VAL A 16 14.79 18.32 -9.34
CA VAL A 16 13.93 17.46 -8.49
C VAL A 16 12.60 18.15 -8.19
N VAL A 17 12.63 19.47 -7.98
CA VAL A 17 11.41 20.27 -7.73
C VAL A 17 10.52 20.34 -8.97
N ALA A 18 11.10 20.41 -10.17
CA ALA A 18 10.36 20.47 -11.44
C ALA A 18 9.68 19.13 -11.79
N VAL A 19 10.31 18.01 -11.45
CA VAL A 19 9.77 16.66 -11.71
C VAL A 19 8.60 16.35 -10.76
N VAL A 20 8.72 16.73 -9.49
CA VAL A 20 7.62 16.63 -8.52
C VAL A 20 6.40 17.44 -8.99
N ALA A 21 6.61 18.64 -9.55
CA ALA A 21 5.53 19.46 -10.09
C ALA A 21 4.85 18.83 -11.32
N LEU A 22 5.58 18.07 -12.15
CA LEU A 22 5.03 17.42 -13.34
C LEU A 22 4.20 16.17 -12.96
N ILE A 23 4.66 15.39 -11.97
CA ILE A 23 3.92 14.24 -11.44
C ILE A 23 2.61 14.71 -10.78
N VAL A 24 2.65 15.81 -10.03
CA VAL A 24 1.44 16.45 -9.45
C VAL A 24 0.45 16.87 -10.54
N ALA A 25 0.92 17.32 -11.71
CA ALA A 25 0.03 17.70 -12.80
C ALA A 25 -0.69 16.52 -13.46
N VAL A 26 -0.04 15.37 -13.58
CA VAL A 26 -0.66 14.14 -14.14
C VAL A 26 -1.68 13.53 -13.14
N VAL A 27 -1.36 13.53 -11.84
CA VAL A 27 -2.27 13.03 -10.78
C VAL A 27 -3.40 14.00 -10.49
N ALA A 28 -3.17 15.34 -10.61
CA ALA A 28 -4.20 16.35 -10.35
C ALA A 28 -5.37 16.30 -11.35
N MET A 29 -5.17 15.77 -12.57
CA MET A 29 -6.26 15.59 -13.55
C MET A 29 -7.20 14.44 -13.17
N THR A 30 -6.76 13.48 -12.33
CA THR A 30 -7.58 12.35 -11.86
C THR A 30 -8.10 12.52 -10.43
N ALA A 31 -7.45 13.32 -9.60
CA ALA A 31 -7.80 13.53 -8.18
C ALA A 31 -8.76 14.72 -7.93
N GLY A 32 -9.03 15.53 -8.95
CA GLY A 32 -9.86 16.74 -8.82
C GLY A 32 -11.31 16.48 -8.40
N GLU A 33 -11.82 15.28 -8.57
CA GLU A 33 -13.22 14.94 -8.26
C GLU A 33 -13.43 14.35 -6.84
N GLN A 34 -12.38 13.93 -6.14
CA GLN A 34 -12.52 13.28 -4.83
C GLN A 34 -12.33 14.20 -3.61
N ARG A 35 -11.68 15.37 -3.76
CA ARG A 35 -11.47 16.30 -2.63
C ARG A 35 -12.71 17.10 -2.19
N ALA A 36 -13.80 17.03 -2.91
CA ALA A 36 -15.03 17.78 -2.57
C ALA A 36 -15.88 17.13 -1.45
N ASN A 37 -15.56 15.89 -1.01
CA ASN A 37 -16.39 15.13 -0.06
C ASN A 37 -15.76 14.90 1.33
N ALA A 38 -14.54 15.38 1.59
CA ALA A 38 -13.82 15.08 2.83
C ALA A 38 -14.01 16.10 3.98
N ASP A 39 -14.78 17.18 3.78
CA ASP A 39 -14.84 18.32 4.74
C ASP A 39 -15.96 18.26 5.79
N SER A 40 -16.58 17.09 6.05
CA SER A 40 -17.76 17.04 6.95
C SER A 40 -17.57 16.32 8.29
N HIS A 41 -16.39 15.90 8.69
CA HIS A 41 -16.18 15.33 10.03
C HIS A 41 -15.21 16.15 10.89
N ARG A 42 -15.68 17.30 11.39
CA ARG A 42 -15.02 17.99 12.51
C ARG A 42 -15.30 17.22 13.79
N TYR A 43 -14.27 16.64 14.38
CA TYR A 43 -14.31 16.14 15.75
C TYR A 43 -14.50 17.30 16.72
N SER A 44 -15.64 17.33 17.42
CA SER A 44 -15.89 18.22 18.55
C SER A 44 -15.31 17.60 19.82
N ALA A 45 -14.23 18.16 20.31
CA ALA A 45 -13.66 17.79 21.59
C ALA A 45 -14.38 18.54 22.72
N THR A 46 -15.36 17.91 23.35
CA THR A 46 -15.78 18.18 24.76
C THR A 46 -16.65 17.02 25.21
N ASP A 47 -16.08 16.10 25.99
CA ASP A 47 -16.70 15.67 27.23
C ASP A 47 -15.73 14.80 28.05
N SER A 48 -15.27 15.40 29.13
CA SER A 48 -14.52 14.73 30.18
C SER A 48 -15.54 14.11 31.14
N ALA A 49 -15.80 12.81 31.02
CA ALA A 49 -16.65 12.11 31.99
C ALA A 49 -16.15 10.69 32.24
N ALA A 50 -15.73 10.50 33.49
CA ALA A 50 -15.72 9.25 34.27
C ALA A 50 -15.31 7.97 33.54
N MET A 51 -14.08 7.50 33.81
CA MET A 51 -13.66 6.12 33.62
C MET A 51 -14.57 5.20 34.44
N SER A 52 -15.63 4.71 33.84
CA SER A 52 -16.26 3.48 34.25
C SER A 52 -15.45 2.35 33.65
N MET A 53 -14.86 1.49 34.48
CA MET A 53 -14.22 0.25 34.04
C MET A 53 -15.31 -0.64 33.44
N SER A 54 -15.59 -0.45 32.18
CA SER A 54 -16.48 -1.32 31.44
C SER A 54 -15.80 -2.67 31.28
N ARG A 55 -16.52 -3.72 31.71
CA ARG A 55 -16.29 -5.15 31.46
C ARG A 55 -15.70 -5.31 30.06
N PRO A 56 -14.66 -6.13 29.86
CA PRO A 56 -14.11 -6.36 28.53
C PRO A 56 -15.25 -6.71 27.59
N ALA A 57 -15.33 -5.96 26.47
CA ALA A 57 -16.33 -6.19 25.45
C ALA A 57 -16.22 -7.64 25.00
N GLN A 58 -17.33 -8.37 25.06
CA GLN A 58 -17.37 -9.70 24.45
C GLN A 58 -17.03 -9.52 22.97
N PRO A 59 -16.19 -10.40 22.38
CA PRO A 59 -15.90 -10.35 20.97
C PRO A 59 -17.23 -10.36 20.18
N PRO A 60 -17.31 -9.64 19.07
CA PRO A 60 -18.53 -9.61 18.26
C PRO A 60 -18.96 -11.05 17.98
N ARG A 61 -20.23 -11.36 18.27
CA ARG A 61 -20.82 -12.65 17.93
C ARG A 61 -20.73 -12.83 16.43
N GLY A 62 -19.82 -13.69 15.96
CA GLY A 62 -19.87 -14.02 14.54
C GLY A 62 -18.70 -14.72 13.88
N LEU A 63 -17.48 -14.58 14.33
CA LEU A 63 -16.37 -15.30 13.70
C LEU A 63 -15.93 -16.48 14.56
N GLN A 64 -16.02 -17.69 13.98
CA GLN A 64 -15.44 -18.90 14.56
C GLN A 64 -13.91 -18.76 14.67
N PRO A 65 -13.23 -19.43 15.61
CA PRO A 65 -11.79 -19.28 15.82
C PRO A 65 -10.94 -19.44 14.55
N ALA A 66 -11.29 -20.37 13.65
CA ALA A 66 -10.57 -20.58 12.39
C ALA A 66 -10.75 -19.40 11.43
N LYS A 67 -11.97 -18.85 11.31
CA LYS A 67 -12.25 -17.67 10.49
C LYS A 67 -11.51 -16.44 11.01
N LEU A 68 -11.52 -16.24 12.33
CA LEU A 68 -10.81 -15.12 12.95
C LEU A 68 -9.29 -15.24 12.73
N ALA A 69 -8.72 -16.42 12.93
CA ALA A 69 -7.29 -16.65 12.75
C ALA A 69 -6.86 -16.40 11.29
N PHE A 70 -7.65 -16.85 10.32
CA PHE A 70 -7.36 -16.60 8.90
C PHE A 70 -7.51 -15.12 8.53
N HIS A 71 -8.57 -14.47 8.99
CA HIS A 71 -8.78 -13.04 8.82
C HIS A 71 -7.60 -12.22 9.37
N ASP A 72 -7.18 -12.50 10.60
CA ASP A 72 -6.06 -11.82 11.25
C ASP A 72 -4.74 -12.09 10.53
N GLN A 73 -4.53 -13.32 10.02
CA GLN A 73 -3.37 -13.64 9.18
C GLN A 73 -3.35 -12.83 7.89
N MET A 74 -4.47 -12.72 7.19
CA MET A 74 -4.56 -11.91 5.97
C MET A 74 -4.31 -10.43 6.25
N ARG A 75 -4.91 -9.87 7.29
CA ARG A 75 -4.65 -8.48 7.70
C ARG A 75 -3.17 -8.26 7.99
N LYS A 76 -2.54 -9.18 8.75
CA LYS A 76 -1.10 -9.09 9.03
C LYS A 76 -0.24 -9.09 7.76
N LEU A 77 -0.55 -9.95 6.78
CA LEU A 77 0.22 -10.03 5.54
C LEU A 77 0.13 -8.74 4.72
N TRP A 78 -1.04 -8.15 4.62
CA TRP A 78 -1.27 -6.91 3.89
C TRP A 78 -0.80 -5.67 4.65
N GLU A 79 -0.89 -5.66 5.99
CA GLU A 79 -0.25 -4.64 6.83
C GLU A 79 1.27 -4.70 6.72
N ASP A 80 1.88 -5.89 6.76
CA ASP A 80 3.31 -6.09 6.51
C ASP A 80 3.69 -5.56 5.11
N HIS A 81 2.84 -5.74 4.09
CA HIS A 81 3.08 -5.23 2.74
C HIS A 81 3.27 -3.70 2.75
N VAL A 82 2.33 -2.94 3.28
CA VAL A 82 2.42 -1.47 3.28
C VAL A 82 3.47 -0.94 4.26
N THR A 83 3.70 -1.63 5.37
CA THR A 83 4.76 -1.29 6.33
C THR A 83 6.15 -1.43 5.70
N TRP A 84 6.43 -2.55 5.00
CA TRP A 84 7.71 -2.74 4.33
C TRP A 84 7.84 -1.86 3.08
N THR A 85 6.73 -1.53 2.40
CA THR A 85 6.70 -0.55 1.31
C THR A 85 7.13 0.83 1.82
N ARG A 86 6.53 1.32 2.92
CA ARG A 86 6.93 2.58 3.54
C ARG A 86 8.41 2.59 3.93
N LEU A 87 8.89 1.54 4.59
CA LEU A 87 10.30 1.44 4.98
C LEU A 87 11.23 1.42 3.75
N ALA A 88 10.83 0.79 2.65
CA ALA A 88 11.57 0.82 1.40
C ALA A 88 11.58 2.22 0.78
N ILE A 89 10.44 2.93 0.74
CA ILE A 89 10.34 4.31 0.23
C ILE A 89 11.26 5.23 1.06
N VAL A 90 11.14 5.23 2.39
CA VAL A 90 11.92 6.09 3.29
C VAL A 90 13.43 5.80 3.16
N THR A 91 13.83 4.52 3.22
CA THR A 91 15.25 4.16 3.11
C THR A 91 15.83 4.47 1.74
N PHE A 92 15.02 4.37 0.67
CA PHE A 92 15.41 4.77 -0.67
C PHE A 92 15.57 6.30 -0.79
N ALA A 93 14.59 7.05 -0.32
CA ALA A 93 14.59 8.52 -0.36
C ALA A 93 15.82 9.10 0.37
N ASP A 94 16.12 8.57 1.55
CA ASP A 94 17.28 8.96 2.36
C ASP A 94 18.63 8.48 1.80
N GLY A 95 18.64 7.59 0.81
CA GLY A 95 19.87 6.95 0.33
C GLY A 95 20.52 6.05 1.37
N SER A 96 19.72 5.46 2.25
CA SER A 96 20.18 4.57 3.32
C SER A 96 20.80 3.28 2.77
N PRO A 97 21.91 2.78 3.33
CA PRO A 97 22.45 1.47 2.99
C PRO A 97 21.50 0.31 3.36
N GLY A 98 20.47 0.57 4.19
CA GLY A 98 19.44 -0.39 4.57
C GLY A 98 18.38 -0.67 3.49
N PHE A 99 18.32 0.12 2.40
CA PHE A 99 17.30 -0.05 1.36
C PHE A 99 17.23 -1.49 0.80
N GLY A 100 18.39 -2.10 0.50
CA GLY A 100 18.42 -3.47 0.00
C GLY A 100 17.79 -4.50 0.96
N ALA A 101 17.93 -4.30 2.26
CA ALA A 101 17.34 -5.19 3.26
C ALA A 101 15.81 -4.98 3.37
N THR A 102 15.33 -3.73 3.35
CA THR A 102 13.90 -3.44 3.40
C THR A 102 13.18 -3.92 2.13
N ALA A 103 13.74 -3.64 0.94
CA ALA A 103 13.20 -4.13 -0.33
C ALA A 103 13.20 -5.66 -0.41
N GLY A 104 14.27 -6.32 0.07
CA GLY A 104 14.33 -7.78 0.14
C GLY A 104 13.25 -8.38 1.05
N ARG A 105 12.97 -7.76 2.20
CA ARG A 105 11.90 -8.23 3.08
C ARG A 105 10.51 -7.97 2.45
N LEU A 106 10.33 -6.86 1.73
CA LEU A 106 9.11 -6.59 0.99
C LEU A 106 8.87 -7.66 -0.09
N LEU A 107 9.89 -8.04 -0.86
CA LEU A 107 9.78 -9.13 -1.84
C LEU A 107 9.43 -10.46 -1.18
N GLN A 108 10.00 -10.78 -0.01
CA GLN A 108 9.61 -11.98 0.74
C GLN A 108 8.14 -11.95 1.15
N ASN A 109 7.61 -10.79 1.52
CA ASN A 109 6.19 -10.65 1.86
C ASN A 109 5.27 -10.99 0.67
N GLN A 110 5.69 -10.70 -0.57
CA GLN A 110 4.92 -11.10 -1.76
C GLN A 110 4.84 -12.62 -1.90
N THR A 111 5.90 -13.33 -1.55
CA THR A 111 5.90 -14.79 -1.47
C THR A 111 4.97 -15.28 -0.35
N ASP A 112 5.04 -14.66 0.83
CA ASP A 112 4.19 -14.99 1.98
C ASP A 112 2.68 -14.83 1.63
N ILE A 113 2.32 -13.77 0.87
CA ILE A 113 0.94 -13.53 0.38
C ILE A 113 0.52 -14.61 -0.62
N GLY A 114 1.37 -14.94 -1.61
CA GLY A 114 1.07 -15.98 -2.58
C GLY A 114 0.91 -17.35 -1.92
N ASP A 115 1.72 -17.67 -0.92
CA ASP A 115 1.64 -18.91 -0.15
C ASP A 115 0.34 -19.01 0.65
N ALA A 116 -0.18 -17.88 1.16
CA ALA A 116 -1.41 -17.87 1.94
C ALA A 116 -2.66 -18.30 1.16
N ILE A 117 -2.67 -18.18 -0.17
CA ILE A 117 -3.81 -18.60 -1.00
C ILE A 117 -3.67 -20.05 -1.52
N LYS A 118 -2.48 -20.66 -1.47
CA LYS A 118 -2.23 -22.02 -1.98
C LYS A 118 -3.15 -23.10 -1.39
N PRO A 119 -3.49 -23.10 -0.11
CA PRO A 119 -4.41 -24.08 0.46
C PRO A 119 -5.80 -24.09 -0.21
N PHE A 120 -6.22 -22.96 -0.80
CA PHE A 120 -7.55 -22.76 -1.39
C PHE A 120 -7.54 -22.89 -2.91
N TYR A 121 -6.57 -22.25 -3.57
CA TYR A 121 -6.52 -22.14 -5.05
C TYR A 121 -5.40 -23.00 -5.67
N GLY A 122 -4.60 -23.68 -4.86
CA GLY A 122 -3.51 -24.54 -5.30
C GLY A 122 -2.20 -23.80 -5.57
N ASP A 123 -1.11 -24.57 -5.69
CA ASP A 123 0.26 -24.07 -5.85
C ASP A 123 0.42 -23.19 -7.09
N ALA A 124 -0.20 -23.57 -8.21
CA ALA A 124 -0.08 -22.83 -9.46
C ALA A 124 -0.63 -21.40 -9.32
N ALA A 125 -1.79 -21.22 -8.68
CA ALA A 125 -2.39 -19.92 -8.45
C ALA A 125 -1.57 -19.08 -7.46
N GLY A 126 -1.11 -19.68 -6.35
CA GLY A 126 -0.25 -18.99 -5.40
C GLY A 126 1.07 -18.51 -6.01
N ASN A 127 1.70 -19.36 -6.82
CA ASN A 127 2.95 -19.00 -7.52
C ASN A 127 2.72 -17.90 -8.56
N GLN A 128 1.59 -17.92 -9.27
CA GLN A 128 1.24 -16.86 -10.23
C GLN A 128 1.00 -15.52 -9.51
N LEU A 129 0.28 -15.52 -8.39
CA LEU A 129 0.09 -14.31 -7.58
C LEU A 129 1.43 -13.78 -7.07
N THR A 130 2.31 -14.65 -6.55
CA THR A 130 3.67 -14.28 -6.15
C THR A 130 4.42 -13.58 -7.29
N ALA A 131 4.38 -14.13 -8.50
CA ALA A 131 5.07 -13.54 -9.65
C ALA A 131 4.53 -12.15 -9.98
N LEU A 132 3.21 -11.99 -10.06
CA LEU A 132 2.57 -10.69 -10.31
C LEU A 132 2.93 -9.65 -9.25
N LEU A 133 2.94 -10.04 -7.97
CA LEU A 133 3.30 -9.16 -6.86
C LEU A 133 4.80 -8.83 -6.84
N HIS A 134 5.69 -9.76 -7.20
CA HIS A 134 7.13 -9.49 -7.37
C HIS A 134 7.38 -8.46 -8.48
N ASP A 135 6.72 -8.61 -9.63
CA ASP A 135 6.79 -7.63 -10.73
C ASP A 135 6.29 -6.27 -10.26
N HIS A 136 5.18 -6.25 -9.47
CA HIS A 136 4.62 -5.03 -8.89
C HIS A 136 5.66 -4.24 -8.09
N ILE A 137 6.38 -4.91 -7.19
CA ILE A 137 7.42 -4.27 -6.36
C ILE A 137 8.63 -3.85 -7.20
N THR A 138 9.04 -4.69 -8.16
CA THR A 138 10.20 -4.39 -9.01
C THR A 138 9.94 -3.14 -9.87
N ILE A 139 8.77 -3.03 -10.47
CA ILE A 139 8.38 -1.86 -11.26
C ILE A 139 8.27 -0.60 -10.37
N ALA A 140 7.74 -0.73 -9.14
CA ALA A 140 7.70 0.38 -8.19
C ALA A 140 9.11 0.90 -7.84
N VAL A 141 10.10 0.03 -7.72
CA VAL A 141 11.50 0.44 -7.50
C VAL A 141 12.06 1.18 -8.71
N GLU A 142 11.78 0.74 -9.94
CA GLU A 142 12.16 1.45 -11.16
C GLU A 142 11.52 2.85 -11.21
N LEU A 143 10.25 2.95 -10.84
CA LEU A 143 9.52 4.23 -10.75
C LEU A 143 10.20 5.18 -9.76
N LEU A 144 10.53 4.72 -8.55
CA LEU A 144 11.25 5.50 -7.55
C LEU A 144 12.63 5.97 -8.04
N GLN A 145 13.37 5.08 -8.75
CA GLN A 145 14.68 5.40 -9.32
C GLN A 145 14.56 6.49 -10.40
N ALA A 146 13.60 6.35 -11.32
CA ALA A 146 13.34 7.33 -12.36
C ALA A 146 12.93 8.70 -11.77
N ALA A 147 12.05 8.70 -10.76
CA ALA A 147 11.64 9.91 -10.05
C ALA A 147 12.83 10.60 -9.39
N LYS A 148 13.67 9.87 -8.67
CA LYS A 148 14.86 10.42 -7.99
C LYS A 148 15.92 10.94 -8.98
N ALA A 149 16.04 10.29 -10.15
CA ALA A 149 16.95 10.72 -11.21
C ALA A 149 16.43 11.92 -12.02
N GLY A 150 15.14 12.25 -11.94
CA GLY A 150 14.49 13.27 -12.76
C GLY A 150 14.30 12.82 -14.22
N ASP A 151 14.32 11.51 -14.49
CA ASP A 151 14.09 10.93 -15.81
C ASP A 151 12.58 10.78 -16.06
N THR A 152 12.00 11.79 -16.70
CA THR A 152 10.55 11.84 -16.96
C THR A 152 10.07 10.75 -17.91
N ALA A 153 10.90 10.32 -18.88
CA ALA A 153 10.52 9.28 -19.83
C ALA A 153 10.49 7.91 -19.16
N ALA A 154 11.53 7.57 -18.39
CA ALA A 154 11.56 6.34 -17.61
C ALA A 154 10.49 6.31 -16.53
N LEU A 155 10.18 7.46 -15.91
CA LEU A 155 9.12 7.59 -14.91
C LEU A 155 7.75 7.28 -15.51
N GLN A 156 7.44 7.83 -16.69
CA GLN A 156 6.16 7.59 -17.38
C GLN A 156 6.06 6.11 -17.79
N ASP A 157 7.11 5.53 -18.37
CA ASP A 157 7.14 4.12 -18.75
C ASP A 157 6.91 3.19 -17.53
N ALA A 158 7.63 3.43 -16.43
CA ALA A 158 7.47 2.65 -15.21
C ALA A 158 6.06 2.82 -14.62
N SER A 159 5.50 4.02 -14.63
CA SER A 159 4.14 4.28 -14.17
C SER A 159 3.12 3.50 -15.00
N ASP A 160 3.18 3.58 -16.33
CA ASP A 160 2.25 2.87 -17.21
C ASP A 160 2.30 1.35 -16.97
N ARG A 161 3.50 0.78 -16.83
CA ARG A 161 3.68 -0.64 -16.51
C ARG A 161 3.17 -1.01 -15.12
N TRP A 162 3.33 -0.14 -14.13
CA TRP A 162 2.87 -0.37 -12.76
C TRP A 162 1.35 -0.44 -12.67
N TYR A 163 0.64 0.51 -13.33
CA TYR A 163 -0.82 0.47 -13.40
C TYR A 163 -1.34 -0.69 -14.26
N ALA A 164 -0.63 -1.10 -15.32
CA ALA A 164 -0.96 -2.29 -16.09
C ALA A 164 -0.85 -3.55 -15.24
N ASN A 165 0.26 -3.71 -14.51
CA ASN A 165 0.45 -4.83 -13.58
C ASN A 165 -0.61 -4.86 -12.46
N ALA A 166 -1.03 -3.71 -11.95
CA ALA A 166 -2.13 -3.63 -10.97
C ALA A 166 -3.46 -4.15 -11.54
N ASN A 167 -3.74 -3.85 -12.82
CA ASN A 167 -4.90 -4.43 -13.50
C ASN A 167 -4.75 -5.96 -13.69
N ASP A 168 -3.55 -6.46 -13.99
CA ASP A 168 -3.31 -7.90 -14.13
C ASP A 168 -3.50 -8.63 -12.80
N ILE A 169 -3.06 -8.04 -11.67
CA ILE A 169 -3.33 -8.56 -10.31
C ILE A 169 -4.84 -8.59 -10.05
N ALA A 170 -5.54 -7.50 -10.32
CA ALA A 170 -6.98 -7.39 -10.11
C ALA A 170 -7.75 -8.41 -10.95
N ASP A 171 -7.36 -8.60 -12.21
CA ASP A 171 -7.98 -9.54 -13.14
C ASP A 171 -7.71 -10.99 -12.74
N PHE A 172 -6.49 -11.30 -12.29
CA PHE A 172 -6.15 -12.60 -11.73
C PHE A 172 -7.03 -12.94 -10.53
N LEU A 173 -7.16 -12.03 -9.56
CA LEU A 173 -8.01 -12.23 -8.39
C LEU A 173 -9.49 -12.38 -8.79
N ALA A 174 -9.99 -11.53 -9.68
CA ALA A 174 -11.37 -11.63 -10.17
C ALA A 174 -11.66 -12.92 -10.95
N ALA A 175 -10.68 -13.45 -11.66
CA ALA A 175 -10.82 -14.74 -12.34
C ALA A 175 -10.83 -15.92 -11.36
N ALA A 176 -10.11 -15.82 -10.25
CA ALA A 176 -10.09 -16.84 -9.20
C ALA A 176 -11.41 -16.92 -8.42
N ASP A 177 -12.05 -15.77 -8.15
CA ASP A 177 -13.33 -15.72 -7.42
C ASP A 177 -14.22 -14.57 -7.96
N PRO A 178 -14.86 -14.74 -9.13
CA PRO A 178 -15.64 -13.68 -9.75
C PRO A 178 -16.91 -13.31 -8.97
N VAL A 179 -17.36 -14.15 -8.05
CA VAL A 179 -18.55 -13.93 -7.23
C VAL A 179 -18.26 -12.98 -6.08
N HIS A 180 -17.13 -13.17 -5.41
CA HIS A 180 -16.79 -12.37 -4.22
C HIS A 180 -15.80 -11.24 -4.54
N TRP A 181 -15.06 -11.35 -5.66
CA TRP A 181 -14.10 -10.35 -6.13
C TRP A 181 -14.45 -9.85 -7.55
N PRO A 182 -15.54 -9.08 -7.70
CA PRO A 182 -15.91 -8.54 -9.02
C PRO A 182 -14.77 -7.71 -9.61
N GLN A 183 -14.45 -7.91 -10.88
CA GLN A 183 -13.32 -7.29 -11.57
C GLN A 183 -13.27 -5.77 -11.39
N ALA A 184 -14.41 -5.09 -11.54
CA ALA A 184 -14.48 -3.64 -11.38
C ALA A 184 -14.09 -3.19 -9.95
N THR A 185 -14.52 -3.96 -8.93
CA THR A 185 -14.16 -3.71 -7.53
C THR A 185 -12.66 -3.90 -7.30
N MET A 186 -12.09 -5.00 -7.81
CA MET A 186 -10.67 -5.29 -7.64
C MET A 186 -9.78 -4.26 -8.34
N ARG A 187 -10.14 -3.87 -9.58
CA ARG A 187 -9.41 -2.82 -10.32
C ARG A 187 -9.50 -1.46 -9.61
N ALA A 188 -10.66 -1.10 -9.07
CA ALA A 188 -10.81 0.15 -8.32
C ALA A 188 -9.97 0.15 -7.04
N ALA A 189 -9.98 -0.95 -6.28
CA ALA A 189 -9.19 -1.10 -5.07
C ALA A 189 -7.68 -1.02 -5.36
N MET A 190 -7.19 -1.74 -6.38
CA MET A 190 -5.79 -1.66 -6.80
C MET A 190 -5.41 -0.25 -7.26
N LYS A 191 -6.27 0.42 -8.06
CA LYS A 191 -5.99 1.79 -8.48
C LYS A 191 -5.87 2.74 -7.29
N THR A 192 -6.77 2.68 -6.32
CA THR A 192 -6.72 3.51 -5.12
C THR A 192 -5.43 3.26 -4.34
N HIS A 193 -5.04 1.98 -4.17
CA HIS A 193 -3.78 1.62 -3.52
C HIS A 193 -2.57 2.25 -4.21
N LEU A 194 -2.51 2.21 -5.54
CA LEU A 194 -1.41 2.79 -6.30
C LEU A 194 -1.37 4.32 -6.20
N ASP A 195 -2.53 4.97 -6.35
CA ASP A 195 -2.63 6.42 -6.27
C ASP A 195 -2.12 6.95 -4.92
N GLN A 196 -2.52 6.29 -3.83
CA GLN A 196 -2.10 6.63 -2.47
C GLN A 196 -0.60 6.37 -2.25
N THR A 197 -0.09 5.21 -2.67
CA THR A 197 1.34 4.86 -2.54
C THR A 197 2.23 5.80 -3.35
N LEU A 198 1.75 6.24 -4.53
CA LEU A 198 2.46 7.21 -5.35
C LEU A 198 2.52 8.58 -4.67
N ALA A 199 1.42 9.03 -4.03
CA ALA A 199 1.39 10.27 -3.27
C ALA A 199 2.38 10.23 -2.09
N GLU A 200 2.38 9.16 -1.31
CA GLU A 200 3.34 8.94 -0.22
C GLU A 200 4.79 9.03 -0.70
N ALA A 201 5.11 8.32 -1.80
CA ALA A 201 6.46 8.30 -2.36
C ALA A 201 6.90 9.69 -2.87
N GLN A 202 5.99 10.45 -3.48
CA GLN A 202 6.25 11.81 -3.94
C GLN A 202 6.54 12.76 -2.79
N ASP A 203 5.71 12.72 -1.74
CA ASP A 203 5.88 13.57 -0.56
C ASP A 203 7.15 13.21 0.22
N GLU A 204 7.50 11.93 0.32
CA GLU A 204 8.75 11.49 0.95
C GLU A 204 9.98 11.98 0.15
N LEU A 205 9.99 11.81 -1.18
CA LEU A 205 11.07 12.29 -2.05
C LEU A 205 11.20 13.82 -2.06
N ALA A 206 10.10 14.54 -1.88
CA ALA A 206 10.07 16.00 -1.80
C ALA A 206 10.49 16.55 -0.42
N GLY A 207 10.59 15.70 0.61
CA GLY A 207 10.85 16.10 2.00
C GLY A 207 9.62 16.64 2.73
N ASN A 208 8.43 16.37 2.22
CA ASN A 208 7.15 16.74 2.82
C ASN A 208 6.70 15.68 3.84
N TYR A 209 7.55 15.37 4.81
CA TYR A 209 7.40 14.21 5.70
C TYR A 209 6.06 14.14 6.45
N ALA A 210 5.48 15.29 6.81
CA ALA A 210 4.17 15.32 7.47
C ALA A 210 3.03 14.87 6.54
N ALA A 211 3.10 15.21 5.25
CA ALA A 211 2.15 14.74 4.23
C ALA A 211 2.37 13.25 3.95
N SER A 212 3.63 12.83 3.77
CA SER A 212 3.99 11.41 3.60
C SER A 212 3.47 10.52 4.73
N VAL A 213 3.50 11.00 5.99
CA VAL A 213 2.91 10.27 7.13
C VAL A 213 1.38 10.21 7.02
N ALA A 214 0.72 11.30 6.63
CA ALA A 214 -0.73 11.31 6.47
C ALA A 214 -1.18 10.40 5.31
N ASP A 215 -0.44 10.39 4.19
CA ASP A 215 -0.71 9.47 3.08
C ASP A 215 -0.56 8.01 3.52
N TYR A 216 0.44 7.70 4.35
CA TYR A 216 0.60 6.34 4.88
C TYR A 216 -0.60 5.89 5.74
N GLU A 217 -1.18 6.78 6.55
CA GLU A 217 -2.38 6.44 7.33
C GLU A 217 -3.56 6.07 6.43
N GLU A 218 -3.73 6.77 5.31
CA GLU A 218 -4.76 6.45 4.30
C GLU A 218 -4.48 5.11 3.60
N ILE A 219 -3.21 4.86 3.22
CA ILE A 219 -2.79 3.59 2.63
C ILE A 219 -3.04 2.43 3.61
N HIS A 220 -2.67 2.61 4.87
CA HIS A 220 -2.82 1.60 5.91
C HIS A 220 -4.30 1.24 6.13
N HIS A 221 -5.18 2.25 6.19
CA HIS A 221 -6.61 2.02 6.28
C HIS A 221 -7.14 1.25 5.07
N HIS A 222 -6.82 1.70 3.86
CA HIS A 222 -7.27 1.09 2.62
C HIS A 222 -6.78 -0.35 2.45
N ILE A 223 -5.53 -0.65 2.79
CA ILE A 223 -4.98 -2.01 2.64
C ILE A 223 -5.65 -3.00 3.59
N LEU A 224 -6.06 -2.56 4.78
CA LEU A 224 -6.81 -3.41 5.71
C LEU A 224 -8.23 -3.69 5.20
N GLU A 225 -8.87 -2.73 4.54
CA GLU A 225 -10.16 -2.97 3.84
C GLU A 225 -10.00 -3.97 2.69
N MET A 226 -8.90 -3.88 1.92
CA MET A 226 -8.58 -4.86 0.89
C MET A 226 -8.33 -6.25 1.49
N ALA A 227 -7.60 -6.36 2.60
CA ALA A 227 -7.37 -7.63 3.31
C ALA A 227 -8.69 -8.25 3.79
N ASP A 228 -9.62 -7.43 4.29
CA ASP A 228 -10.94 -7.86 4.71
C ASP A 228 -11.79 -8.36 3.51
N LEU A 229 -11.74 -7.64 2.40
CA LEU A 229 -12.42 -8.05 1.16
C LEU A 229 -11.91 -9.41 0.67
N LEU A 230 -10.58 -9.59 0.63
CA LEU A 230 -9.95 -10.81 0.15
C LEU A 230 -10.20 -11.99 1.09
N SER A 231 -9.99 -11.82 2.39
CA SER A 231 -10.21 -12.89 3.37
C SER A 231 -11.67 -13.32 3.45
N ASN A 232 -12.61 -12.36 3.42
CA ASN A 232 -14.04 -12.66 3.40
C ASN A 232 -14.47 -13.41 2.13
N GLY A 233 -13.88 -13.07 0.98
CA GLY A 233 -14.10 -13.80 -0.27
C GLY A 233 -13.69 -15.26 -0.15
N ILE A 234 -12.46 -15.53 0.28
CA ILE A 234 -11.95 -16.89 0.47
C ILE A 234 -12.81 -17.68 1.46
N MET A 235 -13.15 -17.10 2.62
CA MET A 235 -13.98 -17.79 3.62
C MET A 235 -15.38 -18.15 3.10
N ARG A 236 -15.92 -17.37 2.17
CA ARG A 236 -17.21 -17.66 1.54
C ARG A 236 -17.11 -18.66 0.41
N ALA A 237 -16.02 -18.64 -0.36
CA ALA A 237 -15.77 -19.58 -1.45
C ALA A 237 -15.45 -20.99 -0.92
N PHE A 238 -14.81 -21.11 0.25
CA PHE A 238 -14.34 -22.35 0.83
C PHE A 238 -14.94 -22.59 2.25
N PRO A 239 -16.28 -22.64 2.41
CA PRO A 239 -16.90 -22.74 3.73
C PRO A 239 -16.56 -24.06 4.48
N GLN A 240 -16.16 -25.10 3.76
CA GLN A 240 -15.74 -26.39 4.34
C GLN A 240 -14.42 -26.28 5.13
N ASP A 241 -13.55 -25.32 4.76
CA ASP A 241 -12.26 -25.10 5.43
C ASP A 241 -12.40 -24.20 6.66
N PHE A 242 -13.59 -23.61 6.83
CA PHE A 242 -13.94 -22.72 7.92
C PHE A 242 -15.24 -23.18 8.61
N PRO A 243 -15.24 -24.36 9.24
CA PRO A 243 -16.46 -24.92 9.87
C PRO A 243 -17.01 -24.01 10.96
N ASN A 244 -18.35 -24.07 11.15
CA ASN A 244 -19.06 -23.31 12.18
C ASN A 244 -18.87 -23.93 13.57
#